data_dbf96fb6263d325455157109fe00db51
#
_entry.id   dbf96fb6263d325455157109fe00db51
#
_cell.length_a   1.000
_cell.length_b   1.000
_cell.length_c   1.000
_cell.angle_alpha   90.00
_cell.angle_beta   90.00
_cell.angle_gamma   90.00
#
_symmetry.space_group_name_H-M   'P 1'
#
loop_
_entity.id
_entity.type
_entity.pdbx_description
1 polymer ?
#
loop_
_entity_poly.entity_id
_entity_poly.type
_entity_poly.pdbx_seq_one_letter_code
_entity_poly.pdbx_strand_id
1 'polypeptide(L)'
;MINIRKKLTLAFKGFAAGLFTNENELRDLMDHAHNRGLVESDEHEMIHNVFELGDTLVRELMVPRTDMVWIESDKTLRQGLSLALRSGYSRIPVVGTGIDNIIGIAYVKDLARRALDHHEAETTEKVEQ
;
A
#
# COMPACT_ATOMS: atom_id res chain seq x y z
N MET A 1 -3.43 55.62 -2.69
CA MET A 1 -3.90 54.94 -3.92
C MET A 1 -3.94 53.42 -3.61
N ILE A 2 -5.11 52.85 -3.32
CA ILE A 2 -5.28 51.45 -2.91
C ILE A 2 -5.15 50.59 -4.17
N ASN A 3 -4.20 49.68 -4.13
CA ASN A 3 -3.83 48.82 -5.27
C ASN A 3 -4.95 47.82 -5.57
N ILE A 4 -5.84 48.17 -6.49
CA ILE A 4 -7.03 47.42 -6.94
C ILE A 4 -6.64 45.98 -7.36
N ARG A 5 -5.45 45.78 -7.94
CA ARG A 5 -4.94 44.44 -8.30
C ARG A 5 -4.77 43.52 -7.08
N LYS A 6 -4.26 44.02 -5.94
CA LYS A 6 -4.12 43.20 -4.72
C LYS A 6 -5.47 42.83 -4.10
N LYS A 7 -6.48 43.68 -4.17
CA LYS A 7 -7.83 43.36 -3.67
C LYS A 7 -8.53 42.34 -4.56
N LEU A 8 -8.38 42.41 -5.89
CA LEU A 8 -8.93 41.42 -6.81
C LEU A 8 -8.31 40.04 -6.62
N THR A 9 -6.99 39.97 -6.40
CA THR A 9 -6.27 38.71 -6.19
C THR A 9 -6.66 38.04 -4.84
N LEU A 10 -6.94 38.82 -3.80
CA LEU A 10 -7.40 38.31 -2.50
C LEU A 10 -8.87 37.84 -2.56
N ALA A 11 -9.73 38.62 -3.27
CA ALA A 11 -11.12 38.20 -3.49
C ALA A 11 -11.21 36.94 -4.34
N PHE A 12 -10.36 36.79 -5.35
CA PHE A 12 -10.27 35.61 -6.20
C PHE A 12 -9.72 34.39 -5.44
N LYS A 13 -8.74 34.56 -4.53
CA LYS A 13 -8.27 33.50 -3.64
C LYS A 13 -9.33 33.05 -2.63
N GLY A 14 -10.10 34.00 -2.08
CA GLY A 14 -11.23 33.69 -1.18
C GLY A 14 -12.39 33.00 -1.90
N PHE A 15 -12.65 33.37 -3.15
CA PHE A 15 -13.65 32.73 -3.99
C PHE A 15 -13.22 31.32 -4.42
N ALA A 16 -11.95 31.12 -4.77
CA ALA A 16 -11.41 29.80 -5.12
C ALA A 16 -11.35 28.83 -3.92
N ALA A 17 -11.16 29.33 -2.70
CA ALA A 17 -11.17 28.51 -1.50
C ALA A 17 -12.56 27.98 -1.10
N GLY A 18 -13.64 28.54 -1.65
CA GLY A 18 -15.02 28.08 -1.47
C GLY A 18 -15.62 27.36 -2.67
N LEU A 19 -14.82 27.14 -3.73
CA LEU A 19 -15.32 26.60 -5.01
C LEU A 19 -15.51 25.09 -4.99
N PHE A 20 -14.82 24.39 -4.09
CA PHE A 20 -14.93 22.93 -3.95
C PHE A 20 -15.34 22.62 -2.53
N THR A 21 -16.55 22.10 -2.37
CA THR A 21 -17.15 21.72 -1.07
C THR A 21 -17.11 20.21 -0.84
N ASN A 22 -16.86 19.45 -1.89
CA ASN A 22 -16.79 17.99 -1.84
C ASN A 22 -15.85 17.42 -2.93
N GLU A 23 -15.50 16.16 -2.78
CA GLU A 23 -14.60 15.44 -3.68
C GLU A 23 -15.18 15.27 -5.09
N ASN A 24 -16.50 15.14 -5.24
CA ASN A 24 -17.12 14.99 -6.55
C ASN A 24 -16.91 16.23 -7.43
N GLU A 25 -16.99 17.42 -6.84
CA GLU A 25 -16.69 18.67 -7.57
C GLU A 25 -15.24 18.73 -8.05
N LEU A 26 -14.32 18.13 -7.29
CA LEU A 26 -12.92 18.03 -7.68
C LEU A 26 -12.73 17.00 -8.81
N ARG A 27 -13.42 15.88 -8.77
CA ARG A 27 -13.45 14.88 -9.86
C ARG A 27 -13.98 15.52 -11.15
N ASP A 28 -15.11 16.22 -11.09
CA ASP A 28 -15.70 16.92 -12.24
C ASP A 28 -14.74 17.96 -12.83
N LEU A 29 -13.96 18.65 -11.99
CA LEU A 29 -12.94 19.59 -12.47
C LEU A 29 -11.83 18.88 -13.22
N MET A 30 -11.37 17.73 -12.74
CA MET A 30 -10.33 16.94 -13.40
C MET A 30 -10.83 16.42 -14.76
N ASP A 31 -12.08 15.95 -14.83
CA ASP A 31 -12.72 15.54 -16.09
C ASP A 31 -12.80 16.68 -17.08
N HIS A 32 -13.18 17.88 -16.61
CA HIS A 32 -13.20 19.08 -17.45
C HIS A 32 -11.80 19.49 -17.94
N ALA A 33 -10.79 19.39 -17.09
CA ALA A 33 -9.41 19.70 -17.45
C ALA A 33 -8.89 18.73 -18.51
N HIS A 34 -9.18 17.43 -18.36
CA HIS A 34 -8.84 16.39 -19.33
C HIS A 34 -9.53 16.66 -20.69
N ASN A 35 -10.84 16.90 -20.70
CA ASN A 35 -11.62 17.19 -21.93
C ASN A 35 -11.11 18.45 -22.67
N ARG A 36 -10.42 19.34 -21.98
CA ARG A 36 -9.77 20.53 -22.57
C ARG A 36 -8.32 20.31 -23.01
N GLY A 37 -7.78 19.11 -22.81
CA GLY A 37 -6.39 18.79 -23.11
C GLY A 37 -5.37 19.44 -22.17
N LEU A 38 -5.79 19.85 -20.97
CA LEU A 38 -4.91 20.42 -19.93
C LEU A 38 -4.28 19.34 -19.06
N VAL A 39 -4.86 18.15 -19.04
CA VAL A 39 -4.40 16.96 -18.32
C VAL A 39 -4.39 15.81 -19.33
N GLU A 40 -3.29 15.07 -19.42
CA GLU A 40 -3.17 13.91 -20.30
C GLU A 40 -3.96 12.71 -19.76
N SER A 41 -4.22 11.70 -20.62
CA SER A 41 -5.09 10.59 -20.25
C SER A 41 -4.53 9.73 -19.12
N ASP A 42 -3.23 9.51 -19.08
CA ASP A 42 -2.53 8.78 -18.02
C ASP A 42 -2.50 9.55 -16.68
N GLU A 43 -2.34 10.88 -16.74
CA GLU A 43 -2.43 11.75 -15.56
C GLU A 43 -3.85 11.75 -14.98
N HIS A 44 -4.87 11.82 -15.83
CA HIS A 44 -6.27 11.77 -15.46
C HIS A 44 -6.62 10.44 -14.78
N GLU A 45 -6.21 9.30 -15.38
CA GLU A 45 -6.40 7.97 -14.80
C GLU A 45 -5.69 7.84 -13.42
N MET A 46 -4.47 8.37 -13.31
CA MET A 46 -3.72 8.35 -12.05
C MET A 46 -4.44 9.12 -10.94
N ILE A 47 -5.00 10.31 -11.25
CA ILE A 47 -5.77 11.12 -10.31
C ILE A 47 -7.03 10.38 -9.85
N HIS A 48 -7.77 9.75 -10.77
CA HIS A 48 -8.93 8.94 -10.44
C HIS A 48 -8.59 7.77 -9.52
N ASN A 49 -7.50 7.05 -9.80
CA ASN A 49 -7.02 5.95 -8.97
C ASN A 49 -6.65 6.40 -7.54
N VAL A 50 -6.15 7.63 -7.37
CA VAL A 50 -5.88 8.20 -6.03
C VAL A 50 -7.18 8.42 -5.24
N PHE A 51 -8.24 8.89 -5.87
CA PHE A 51 -9.55 9.05 -5.23
C PHE A 51 -10.16 7.68 -4.86
N GLU A 52 -10.11 6.71 -5.77
CA GLU A 52 -10.61 5.35 -5.51
C GLU A 52 -9.87 4.68 -4.35
N LEU A 53 -8.56 4.92 -4.23
CA LEU A 53 -7.78 4.40 -3.10
C LEU A 53 -8.30 4.93 -1.76
N GLY A 54 -8.75 6.19 -1.71
CA GLY A 54 -9.35 6.79 -0.51
C GLY A 54 -10.65 6.10 -0.07
N ASP A 55 -11.44 5.64 -1.03
CA ASP A 55 -12.74 4.99 -0.81
C ASP A 55 -12.61 3.47 -0.57
N THR A 56 -11.46 2.89 -0.92
CA THR A 56 -11.24 1.43 -0.84
C THR A 56 -11.16 0.96 0.61
N LEU A 57 -12.01 0.05 0.98
CA LEU A 57 -12.02 -0.53 2.32
C LEU A 57 -11.04 -1.70 2.43
N VAL A 58 -10.32 -1.78 3.54
CA VAL A 58 -9.35 -2.86 3.80
C VAL A 58 -9.96 -4.24 3.60
N ARG A 59 -11.22 -4.45 4.01
CA ARG A 59 -11.93 -5.72 3.85
C ARG A 59 -12.09 -6.18 2.39
N GLU A 60 -12.08 -5.24 1.43
CA GLU A 60 -12.21 -5.55 -0.01
C GLU A 60 -10.92 -6.09 -0.60
N LEU A 61 -9.78 -5.77 0.04
CA LEU A 61 -8.46 -6.23 -0.34
C LEU A 61 -7.95 -7.41 0.50
N MET A 62 -8.67 -7.75 1.58
CA MET A 62 -8.25 -8.84 2.46
C MET A 62 -8.36 -10.19 1.77
N VAL A 63 -7.31 -10.99 1.89
CA VAL A 63 -7.32 -12.39 1.48
C VAL A 63 -8.08 -13.20 2.55
N PRO A 64 -9.03 -14.08 2.16
CA PRO A 64 -9.68 -14.98 3.08
C PRO A 64 -8.65 -15.81 3.85
N ARG A 65 -8.95 -16.12 5.12
CA ARG A 65 -8.05 -16.88 5.98
C ARG A 65 -7.66 -18.25 5.40
N THR A 66 -8.58 -18.88 4.69
CA THR A 66 -8.36 -20.18 4.02
C THR A 66 -7.32 -20.11 2.91
N ASP A 67 -7.12 -18.93 2.34
CA ASP A 67 -6.24 -18.70 1.18
C ASP A 67 -4.92 -18.04 1.60
N MET A 68 -4.78 -17.71 2.90
CA MET A 68 -3.54 -17.15 3.42
C MET A 68 -2.41 -18.16 3.35
N VAL A 69 -1.23 -17.69 2.95
CA VAL A 69 0.04 -18.41 3.08
C VAL A 69 0.71 -17.96 4.37
N TRP A 70 1.11 -18.89 5.24
CA TRP A 70 1.79 -18.62 6.51
C TRP A 70 2.93 -19.59 6.74
N ILE A 71 3.82 -19.25 7.69
CA ILE A 71 4.88 -20.12 8.18
C ILE A 71 4.62 -20.41 9.65
N GLU A 72 4.71 -21.69 10.05
CA GLU A 72 4.71 -22.06 11.46
C GLU A 72 6.04 -21.65 12.10
N SER A 73 6.02 -21.17 13.34
CA SER A 73 7.20 -20.65 14.03
C SER A 73 8.29 -21.69 14.29
N ASP A 74 7.91 -22.97 14.34
CA ASP A 74 8.82 -24.10 14.54
C ASP A 74 9.54 -24.54 13.25
N LYS A 75 9.18 -23.99 12.08
CA LYS A 75 9.86 -24.31 10.81
C LYS A 75 11.25 -23.70 10.76
N THR A 76 12.15 -24.40 10.09
CA THR A 76 13.51 -23.93 9.86
C THR A 76 13.56 -22.79 8.84
N LEU A 77 14.62 -21.98 8.86
CA LEU A 77 14.87 -20.91 7.86
C LEU A 77 14.77 -21.43 6.42
N ARG A 78 15.33 -22.62 6.17
CA ARG A 78 15.28 -23.27 4.86
C ARG A 78 13.85 -23.61 4.41
N GLN A 79 13.03 -24.08 5.32
CA GLN A 79 11.61 -24.38 5.04
C GLN A 79 10.83 -23.10 4.77
N GLY A 80 11.08 -22.05 5.57
CA GLY A 80 10.49 -20.73 5.38
C GLY A 80 10.86 -20.12 4.02
N LEU A 81 12.14 -20.13 3.66
CA LEU A 81 12.62 -19.66 2.36
C LEU A 81 12.04 -20.46 1.19
N SER A 82 11.97 -21.79 1.32
CA SER A 82 11.37 -22.64 0.28
C SER A 82 9.88 -22.33 0.06
N LEU A 83 9.14 -22.07 1.14
CA LEU A 83 7.75 -21.65 1.04
C LEU A 83 7.62 -20.29 0.38
N ALA A 84 8.43 -19.32 0.80
CA ALA A 84 8.44 -17.97 0.25
C ALA A 84 8.71 -17.94 -1.26
N LEU A 85 9.70 -18.69 -1.70
CA LEU A 85 10.04 -18.79 -3.14
C LEU A 85 8.92 -19.42 -3.97
N ARG A 86 8.23 -20.42 -3.42
CA ARG A 86 7.10 -21.06 -4.13
C ARG A 86 5.85 -20.20 -4.15
N SER A 87 5.57 -19.46 -3.08
CA SER A 87 4.38 -18.60 -2.97
C SER A 87 4.54 -17.26 -3.69
N GLY A 88 5.78 -16.79 -3.90
CA GLY A 88 6.08 -15.49 -4.48
C GLY A 88 5.85 -14.30 -3.54
N TYR A 89 5.49 -14.54 -2.29
CA TYR A 89 5.25 -13.47 -1.33
C TYR A 89 6.53 -13.01 -0.65
N SER A 90 6.72 -11.69 -0.57
CA SER A 90 7.87 -11.07 0.11
C SER A 90 7.71 -10.96 1.62
N ARG A 91 6.47 -11.04 2.12
CA ARG A 91 6.10 -10.94 3.54
C ARG A 91 5.09 -12.03 3.85
N ILE A 92 5.41 -12.87 4.82
CA ILE A 92 4.59 -14.03 5.15
C ILE A 92 4.31 -14.02 6.66
N PRO A 93 3.05 -14.11 7.10
CA PRO A 93 2.72 -14.23 8.51
C PRO A 93 3.38 -15.45 9.15
N VAL A 94 3.90 -15.27 10.35
CA VAL A 94 4.41 -16.36 11.19
C VAL A 94 3.36 -16.67 12.24
N VAL A 95 2.97 -17.94 12.33
CA VAL A 95 1.95 -18.41 13.28
C VAL A 95 2.59 -19.29 14.36
N GLY A 96 2.11 -19.15 15.58
CA GLY A 96 2.49 -19.95 16.72
C GLY A 96 1.69 -21.25 16.80
N THR A 97 0.78 -21.33 17.77
CA THR A 97 -0.01 -22.55 18.04
C THR A 97 -1.17 -22.78 17.07
N GLY A 98 -1.38 -21.91 16.11
CA GLY A 98 -2.42 -22.01 15.10
C GLY A 98 -2.57 -20.72 14.30
N ILE A 99 -3.36 -20.78 13.22
CA ILE A 99 -3.55 -19.66 12.27
C ILE A 99 -4.13 -18.39 12.90
N ASP A 100 -4.79 -18.52 14.05
CA ASP A 100 -5.32 -17.37 14.81
C ASP A 100 -4.26 -16.69 15.68
N ASN A 101 -3.14 -17.37 15.92
CA ASN A 101 -2.04 -16.86 16.72
C ASN A 101 -0.90 -16.37 15.83
N ILE A 102 -1.09 -15.22 15.21
CA ILE A 102 -0.03 -14.56 14.41
C ILE A 102 0.93 -13.89 15.38
N ILE A 103 2.20 -14.36 15.41
CA ILE A 103 3.26 -13.87 16.31
C ILE A 103 4.19 -12.87 15.63
N GLY A 104 4.16 -12.78 14.29
CA GLY A 104 5.00 -11.85 13.53
C GLY A 104 4.83 -11.96 12.04
N ILE A 105 5.72 -11.27 11.31
CA ILE A 105 5.81 -11.31 9.84
C ILE A 105 7.24 -11.62 9.46
N ALA A 106 7.45 -12.69 8.71
CA ALA A 106 8.74 -13.02 8.11
C ALA A 106 8.95 -12.24 6.81
N TYR A 107 10.03 -11.49 6.73
CA TYR A 107 10.49 -10.84 5.51
C TYR A 107 11.45 -11.77 4.79
N VAL A 108 11.15 -12.15 3.56
CA VAL A 108 11.95 -13.10 2.77
C VAL A 108 13.41 -12.66 2.62
N LYS A 109 13.64 -11.35 2.43
CA LYS A 109 15.01 -10.79 2.37
C LYS A 109 15.80 -10.96 3.65
N ASP A 110 15.13 -10.93 4.82
CA ASP A 110 15.80 -11.09 6.11
C ASP A 110 16.07 -12.56 6.40
N LEU A 111 15.14 -13.45 6.05
CA LEU A 111 15.38 -14.90 6.07
C LEU A 111 16.56 -15.29 5.15
N ALA A 112 16.60 -14.73 3.93
CA ALA A 112 17.68 -15.00 2.99
C ALA A 112 19.04 -14.47 3.50
N ARG A 113 19.07 -13.25 4.07
CA ARG A 113 20.30 -12.70 4.68
C ARG A 113 20.81 -13.61 5.79
N ARG A 114 19.92 -14.00 6.71
CA ARG A 114 20.25 -14.83 7.84
C ARG A 114 20.76 -16.22 7.41
N ALA A 115 20.12 -16.81 6.38
CA ALA A 115 20.57 -18.08 5.79
C ALA A 115 21.96 -17.99 5.14
N LEU A 116 22.32 -16.84 4.53
CA LEU A 116 23.62 -16.61 3.94
C LEU A 116 24.71 -16.37 5.00
N ASP A 117 24.37 -15.66 6.07
CA ASP A 117 25.31 -15.35 7.17
C ASP A 117 25.62 -16.59 8.01
N HIS A 118 24.69 -17.55 8.09
CA HIS A 118 24.78 -18.74 8.93
C HIS A 118 24.57 -20.03 8.11
N HIS A 119 25.49 -20.35 7.23
CA HIS A 119 25.38 -21.50 6.29
C HIS A 119 25.09 -22.84 6.99
N GLU A 120 25.53 -23.02 8.26
CA GLU A 120 25.23 -24.21 9.06
C GLU A 120 23.89 -24.14 9.80
N ALA A 121 23.33 -22.95 10.03
CA ALA A 121 22.09 -22.73 10.76
C ALA A 121 20.82 -22.91 9.90
N GLU A 122 20.95 -22.90 8.56
CA GLU A 122 19.82 -23.02 7.62
C GLU A 122 18.87 -24.19 7.90
N THR A 123 19.41 -25.29 8.45
CA THR A 123 18.65 -26.52 8.69
C THR A 123 18.09 -26.63 10.09
N THR A 124 18.59 -25.86 11.05
CA THR A 124 18.26 -26.00 12.48
C THR A 124 17.66 -24.76 13.10
N GLU A 125 18.00 -23.56 12.58
CA GLU A 125 17.50 -22.29 13.10
C GLU A 125 16.01 -22.11 12.73
N LYS A 126 15.20 -21.75 13.72
CA LYS A 126 13.76 -21.53 13.55
C LYS A 126 13.44 -20.11 13.08
N VAL A 127 12.28 -19.95 12.43
CA VAL A 127 11.83 -18.67 11.87
C VAL A 127 11.53 -17.63 12.96
N GLU A 128 11.19 -18.05 14.17
CA GLU A 128 10.87 -17.17 15.31
C GLU A 128 12.07 -16.52 15.99
N GLN A 129 13.30 -16.91 15.68
CA GLN A 129 14.55 -16.34 16.19
C GLN A 129 15.07 -15.24 15.27
#